data_5b2472f60caee56f46cd2a7ba08e3234
#
_entry.id   5b2472f60caee56f46cd2a7ba08e3234
#
_cell.length_a   1.000
_cell.length_b   1.000
_cell.length_c   1.000
_cell.angle_alpha   90.00
_cell.angle_beta   90.00
_cell.angle_gamma   90.00
#
_symmetry.space_group_name_H-M   'P 1'
#
loop_
_entity.id
_entity.type
_entity.pdbx_description
1 polymer ?
#
loop_
_entity_poly.entity_id
_entity_poly.type
_entity_poly.pdbx_seq_one_letter_code
_entity_poly.pdbx_strand_id
1 'polypeptide(L)'
;ALATLETEGQVWRHVGKGTFIGSRRVEVMSLSEIDRVTNPAEVMRARLLIEPMLAREAALNATQDHIEAMAACILRTRSAQTWRQYETADNEFHRLIAQATGNRLLLALFDALNAVRRAVVWGALRSGRQRPRDDHHSFAEHDRIAAAIAQRDLSGAAEAMHHHLRAVQKQLIDPKGPAIPPE
;
A
#
# COMPACT_ATOMS: atom_id res chain seq x y z
N ALA A 1 12.32 -9.19 -46.40
CA ALA A 1 13.34 -8.66 -45.48
C ALA A 1 12.75 -7.95 -44.26
N LEU A 2 12.00 -6.83 -44.38
CA LEU A 2 11.43 -6.13 -43.23
C LEU A 2 10.36 -6.93 -42.48
N ALA A 3 9.47 -7.61 -43.20
CA ALA A 3 8.45 -8.47 -42.60
C ALA A 3 9.06 -9.67 -41.85
N THR A 4 10.17 -10.20 -42.33
CA THR A 4 10.92 -11.26 -41.66
C THR A 4 11.50 -10.78 -40.33
N LEU A 5 12.14 -9.60 -40.32
CA LEU A 5 12.67 -9.00 -39.08
C LEU A 5 11.58 -8.63 -38.07
N GLU A 6 10.40 -8.28 -38.55
CA GLU A 6 9.23 -8.01 -37.67
C GLU A 6 8.71 -9.31 -37.06
N THR A 7 8.64 -10.40 -37.82
CA THR A 7 8.26 -11.73 -37.32
C THR A 7 9.29 -12.27 -36.30
N GLU A 8 10.58 -11.97 -36.52
CA GLU A 8 11.67 -12.33 -35.60
C GLU A 8 11.79 -11.41 -34.38
N GLY A 9 10.93 -10.36 -34.30
CA GLY A 9 10.93 -9.39 -33.18
C GLY A 9 12.12 -8.45 -33.18
N GLN A 10 12.90 -8.39 -34.27
CA GLN A 10 14.06 -7.51 -34.38
C GLN A 10 13.68 -6.07 -34.70
N VAL A 11 12.50 -5.86 -35.30
CA VAL A 11 11.92 -4.55 -35.55
C VAL A 11 10.42 -4.57 -35.25
N TRP A 12 9.85 -3.40 -34.97
CA TRP A 12 8.41 -3.21 -34.85
C TRP A 12 7.96 -1.94 -35.57
N ARG A 13 6.71 -1.93 -36.04
CA ARG A 13 6.13 -0.78 -36.74
C ARG A 13 5.09 -0.09 -35.87
N HIS A 14 5.10 1.23 -35.97
CA HIS A 14 4.03 2.07 -35.45
C HIS A 14 3.40 2.84 -36.58
N VAL A 15 2.09 2.70 -36.77
CA VAL A 15 1.36 3.43 -37.83
C VAL A 15 1.53 4.94 -37.57
N GLY A 16 2.01 5.64 -38.58
CA GLY A 16 2.26 7.09 -38.52
C GLY A 16 3.56 7.53 -37.85
N LYS A 17 4.33 6.62 -37.22
CA LYS A 17 5.60 6.96 -36.54
C LYS A 17 6.83 6.27 -37.13
N GLY A 18 6.66 5.24 -37.97
CA GLY A 18 7.76 4.56 -38.66
C GLY A 18 8.07 3.16 -38.12
N THR A 19 9.29 2.67 -38.48
CA THR A 19 9.82 1.36 -38.07
C THR A 19 10.95 1.56 -37.08
N PHE A 20 10.95 0.78 -35.99
CA PHE A 20 11.90 0.88 -34.88
C PHE A 20 12.66 -0.44 -34.73
N ILE A 21 13.91 -0.39 -34.33
CA ILE A 21 14.76 -1.55 -34.04
C ILE A 21 14.52 -2.03 -32.63
N GLY A 22 14.49 -3.37 -32.42
CA GLY A 22 14.26 -4.01 -31.15
C GLY A 22 12.80 -4.35 -30.89
N SER A 23 12.50 -4.88 -29.71
CA SER A 23 11.14 -5.23 -29.30
C SER A 23 10.32 -3.96 -29.02
N ARG A 24 9.02 -4.04 -29.33
CA ARG A 24 8.06 -2.98 -28.96
C ARG A 24 8.07 -2.81 -27.45
N ARG A 25 8.37 -1.62 -26.97
CA ARG A 25 8.24 -1.33 -25.53
C ARG A 25 6.77 -1.50 -25.13
N VAL A 26 6.55 -2.24 -24.08
CA VAL A 26 5.24 -2.27 -23.43
C VAL A 26 4.98 -0.86 -22.88
N GLU A 27 3.92 -0.22 -23.35
CA GLU A 27 3.48 1.04 -22.76
C GLU A 27 2.93 0.73 -21.36
N VAL A 28 3.71 1.07 -20.34
CA VAL A 28 3.30 0.97 -18.95
C VAL A 28 2.73 2.32 -18.56
N MET A 29 1.51 2.33 -18.04
CA MET A 29 0.90 3.54 -17.50
C MET A 29 1.77 4.10 -16.37
N SER A 30 2.01 5.40 -16.40
CA SER A 30 2.65 6.10 -15.29
C SER A 30 1.74 6.12 -14.05
N LEU A 31 2.30 6.30 -12.86
CA LEU A 31 1.49 6.41 -11.64
C LEU A 31 0.48 7.56 -11.71
N SER A 32 0.85 8.67 -12.38
CA SER A 32 -0.04 9.82 -12.58
C SER A 32 -1.18 9.57 -13.59
N GLU A 33 -1.07 8.56 -14.43
CA GLU A 33 -2.17 8.10 -15.29
C GLU A 33 -3.06 7.12 -14.54
N ILE A 34 -2.46 6.23 -13.76
CA ILE A 34 -3.18 5.26 -12.93
C ILE A 34 -4.07 5.96 -11.91
N ASP A 35 -3.58 6.99 -11.20
CA ASP A 35 -4.34 7.68 -10.16
C ASP A 35 -5.59 8.39 -10.70
N ARG A 36 -5.56 8.83 -11.97
CA ARG A 36 -6.70 9.48 -12.62
C ARG A 36 -7.83 8.53 -13.00
N VAL A 37 -7.54 7.26 -13.19
CA VAL A 37 -8.50 6.24 -13.63
C VAL A 37 -8.87 5.25 -12.54
N THR A 38 -8.21 5.31 -11.37
CA THR A 38 -8.44 4.43 -10.24
C THR A 38 -9.38 5.09 -9.22
N ASN A 39 -10.17 4.28 -8.53
CA ASN A 39 -11.07 4.72 -7.47
C ASN A 39 -10.72 4.09 -6.11
N PRO A 40 -11.25 4.61 -4.98
CA PRO A 40 -10.94 4.09 -3.64
C PRO A 40 -11.25 2.61 -3.45
N ALA A 41 -12.28 2.07 -4.11
CA ALA A 41 -12.65 0.66 -3.97
C ALA A 41 -11.62 -0.26 -4.65
N GLU A 42 -11.08 0.15 -5.81
CA GLU A 42 -10.00 -0.57 -6.50
C GLU A 42 -8.71 -0.55 -5.69
N VAL A 43 -8.38 0.60 -5.10
CA VAL A 43 -7.23 0.72 -4.19
C VAL A 43 -7.36 -0.25 -3.01
N MET A 44 -8.52 -0.27 -2.35
CA MET A 44 -8.76 -1.17 -1.21
C MET A 44 -8.71 -2.63 -1.61
N ARG A 45 -9.23 -2.99 -2.79
CA ARG A 45 -9.13 -4.36 -3.32
C ARG A 45 -7.67 -4.76 -3.56
N ALA A 46 -6.85 -3.88 -4.15
CA ALA A 46 -5.44 -4.13 -4.37
C ALA A 46 -4.69 -4.31 -3.03
N ARG A 47 -4.95 -3.46 -2.04
CA ARG A 47 -4.39 -3.58 -0.69
C ARG A 47 -4.74 -4.93 -0.05
N LEU A 48 -6.00 -5.33 -0.09
CA LEU A 48 -6.48 -6.61 0.47
C LEU A 48 -5.85 -7.85 -0.19
N LEU A 49 -5.40 -7.76 -1.43
CA LEU A 49 -4.71 -8.84 -2.13
C LEU A 49 -3.20 -8.86 -1.85
N ILE A 50 -2.58 -7.69 -1.73
CA ILE A 50 -1.13 -7.56 -1.69
C ILE A 50 -0.60 -7.52 -0.25
N GLU A 51 -1.14 -6.66 0.61
CA GLU A 51 -0.54 -6.40 1.92
C GLU A 51 -0.58 -7.59 2.88
N PRO A 52 -1.60 -8.48 2.90
CA PRO A 52 -1.55 -9.70 3.69
C PRO A 52 -0.39 -10.63 3.28
N MET A 53 -0.09 -10.71 1.98
CA MET A 53 1.05 -11.50 1.50
C MET A 53 2.38 -10.85 1.87
N LEU A 54 2.47 -9.51 1.86
CA LEU A 54 3.65 -8.81 2.36
C LEU A 54 3.87 -9.07 3.85
N ALA A 55 2.82 -9.07 4.68
CA ALA A 55 2.91 -9.39 6.10
C ALA A 55 3.39 -10.83 6.33
N ARG A 56 2.89 -11.78 5.53
CA ARG A 56 3.35 -13.17 5.55
C ARG A 56 4.84 -13.28 5.22
N GLU A 57 5.29 -12.65 4.15
CA GLU A 57 6.69 -12.63 3.75
C GLU A 57 7.57 -11.90 4.77
N ALA A 58 7.07 -10.83 5.38
CA ALA A 58 7.75 -10.15 6.46
C ALA A 58 7.94 -11.07 7.67
N ALA A 59 6.93 -11.87 8.04
CA ALA A 59 7.07 -12.85 9.12
C ALA A 59 8.18 -13.88 8.86
N LEU A 60 8.43 -14.21 7.58
CA LEU A 60 9.52 -15.12 7.20
C LEU A 60 10.89 -14.44 7.28
N ASN A 61 11.00 -13.17 6.85
CA ASN A 61 12.28 -12.54 6.52
C ASN A 61 12.68 -11.37 7.43
N ALA A 62 11.80 -10.87 8.30
CA ALA A 62 12.07 -9.70 9.14
C ALA A 62 13.34 -9.91 10.00
N THR A 63 14.20 -8.91 10.04
CA THR A 63 15.31 -8.85 11.00
C THR A 63 14.82 -8.27 12.34
N GLN A 64 15.67 -8.35 13.36
CA GLN A 64 15.39 -7.72 14.66
C GLN A 64 15.20 -6.20 14.50
N ASP A 65 16.02 -5.55 13.68
CA ASP A 65 15.88 -4.11 13.39
C ASP A 65 14.53 -3.77 12.76
N HIS A 66 14.00 -4.61 11.88
CA HIS A 66 12.67 -4.43 11.31
C HIS A 66 11.57 -4.52 12.39
N ILE A 67 11.69 -5.47 13.32
CA ILE A 67 10.73 -5.66 14.41
C ILE A 67 10.73 -4.43 15.34
N GLU A 68 11.92 -3.96 15.71
CA GLU A 68 12.08 -2.77 16.54
C GLU A 68 11.57 -1.50 15.85
N ALA A 69 11.85 -1.34 14.56
CA ALA A 69 11.33 -0.22 13.77
C ALA A 69 9.80 -0.22 13.68
N MET A 70 9.17 -1.39 13.50
CA MET A 70 7.71 -1.52 13.53
C MET A 70 7.14 -1.15 14.90
N ALA A 71 7.75 -1.63 16.00
CA ALA A 71 7.32 -1.29 17.36
C ALA A 71 7.42 0.22 17.62
N ALA A 72 8.54 0.85 17.25
CA ALA A 72 8.72 2.29 17.35
C ALA A 72 7.69 3.07 16.50
N CYS A 73 7.34 2.55 15.34
CA CYS A 73 6.36 3.16 14.45
C CYS A 73 4.95 3.10 15.05
N ILE A 74 4.57 1.97 15.68
CA ILE A 74 3.29 1.82 16.39
C ILE A 74 3.20 2.83 17.55
N LEU A 75 4.27 3.05 18.31
CA LEU A 75 4.28 4.08 19.35
C LEU A 75 4.05 5.48 18.76
N ARG A 76 4.60 5.79 17.60
CA ARG A 76 4.36 7.06 16.89
C ARG A 76 2.90 7.21 16.45
N THR A 77 2.23 6.14 16.00
CA THR A 77 0.79 6.23 15.68
C THR A 77 -0.03 6.59 16.91
N ARG A 78 0.26 6.03 18.07
CA ARG A 78 -0.43 6.32 19.33
C ARG A 78 -0.16 7.72 19.87
N SER A 79 1.06 8.23 19.71
CA SER A 79 1.46 9.56 20.18
C SER A 79 1.10 10.68 19.21
N ALA A 80 0.53 10.37 18.07
CA ALA A 80 0.15 11.35 17.04
C ALA A 80 -0.84 12.38 17.61
N GLN A 81 -0.54 13.66 17.43
CA GLN A 81 -1.37 14.77 17.89
C GLN A 81 -2.37 15.25 16.81
N THR A 82 -2.21 14.78 15.58
CA THR A 82 -3.08 15.11 14.44
C THR A 82 -3.30 13.87 13.59
N TRP A 83 -4.41 13.86 12.83
CA TRP A 83 -4.65 12.83 11.83
C TRP A 83 -3.52 12.71 10.82
N ARG A 84 -2.93 13.82 10.42
CA ARG A 84 -1.80 13.82 9.47
C ARG A 84 -0.57 13.11 10.02
N GLN A 85 -0.25 13.32 11.31
CA GLN A 85 0.85 12.61 11.97
C GLN A 85 0.56 11.12 12.08
N TYR A 86 -0.68 10.77 12.47
CA TYR A 86 -1.14 9.38 12.52
C TYR A 86 -0.99 8.71 11.17
N GLU A 87 -1.57 9.29 10.12
CA GLU A 87 -1.53 8.74 8.76
C GLU A 87 -0.11 8.60 8.21
N THR A 88 0.79 9.51 8.58
CA THR A 88 2.21 9.41 8.20
C THR A 88 2.86 8.21 8.87
N ALA A 89 2.63 8.01 10.17
CA ALA A 89 3.15 6.87 10.90
C ALA A 89 2.48 5.55 10.47
N ASP A 90 1.17 5.54 10.21
CA ASP A 90 0.43 4.41 9.67
C ASP A 90 1.02 3.95 8.32
N ASN A 91 1.25 4.88 7.41
CA ASN A 91 1.90 4.61 6.13
C ASN A 91 3.29 4.01 6.29
N GLU A 92 4.07 4.56 7.21
CA GLU A 92 5.41 4.08 7.49
C GLU A 92 5.38 2.66 8.07
N PHE A 93 4.41 2.34 8.95
CA PHE A 93 4.23 1.00 9.48
C PHE A 93 4.00 -0.04 8.37
N HIS A 94 3.08 0.23 7.45
CA HIS A 94 2.82 -0.65 6.30
C HIS A 94 4.03 -0.77 5.37
N ARG A 95 4.77 0.34 5.18
CA ARG A 95 5.99 0.34 4.38
C ARG A 95 7.12 -0.47 5.01
N LEU A 96 7.27 -0.41 6.34
CA LEU A 96 8.23 -1.23 7.09
C LEU A 96 7.93 -2.73 6.94
N ILE A 97 6.66 -3.13 6.91
CA ILE A 97 6.26 -4.50 6.62
C ILE A 97 6.71 -4.92 5.21
N ALA A 98 6.47 -4.08 4.21
CA ALA A 98 6.93 -4.36 2.85
C ALA A 98 8.47 -4.43 2.75
N GLN A 99 9.18 -3.58 3.47
CA GLN A 99 10.63 -3.58 3.56
C GLN A 99 11.16 -4.86 4.24
N ALA A 100 10.48 -5.30 5.30
CA ALA A 100 10.83 -6.50 6.05
C ALA A 100 10.69 -7.81 5.26
N THR A 101 10.04 -7.79 4.08
CA THR A 101 10.04 -8.91 3.15
C THR A 101 11.44 -9.25 2.61
N GLY A 102 12.41 -8.30 2.70
CA GLY A 102 13.72 -8.44 2.09
C GLY A 102 13.72 -8.38 0.55
N ASN A 103 12.56 -8.21 -0.08
CA ASN A 103 12.40 -8.23 -1.53
C ASN A 103 12.17 -6.79 -2.06
N ARG A 104 13.19 -6.27 -2.78
CA ARG A 104 13.15 -4.90 -3.33
C ARG A 104 12.02 -4.69 -4.34
N LEU A 105 11.62 -5.72 -5.09
CA LEU A 105 10.51 -5.61 -6.04
C LEU A 105 9.18 -5.50 -5.30
N LEU A 106 8.96 -6.29 -4.25
CA LEU A 106 7.75 -6.19 -3.42
C LEU A 106 7.64 -4.82 -2.75
N LEU A 107 8.76 -4.28 -2.24
CA LEU A 107 8.80 -2.92 -1.70
C LEU A 107 8.44 -1.88 -2.76
N ALA A 108 8.99 -1.98 -3.97
CA ALA A 108 8.68 -1.04 -5.06
C ALA A 108 7.20 -1.12 -5.49
N LEU A 109 6.62 -2.32 -5.54
CA LEU A 109 5.19 -2.52 -5.82
C LEU A 109 4.31 -1.91 -4.71
N PHE A 110 4.69 -2.09 -3.44
CA PHE A 110 4.01 -1.43 -2.33
C PHE A 110 4.09 0.09 -2.42
N ASP A 111 5.28 0.64 -2.68
CA ASP A 111 5.49 2.09 -2.79
C ASP A 111 4.66 2.69 -3.94
N ALA A 112 4.54 1.98 -5.08
CA ALA A 112 3.68 2.37 -6.19
C ALA A 112 2.19 2.35 -5.80
N LEU A 113 1.71 1.25 -5.20
CA LEU A 113 0.33 1.14 -4.69
C LEU A 113 0.01 2.23 -3.67
N ASN A 114 0.94 2.50 -2.75
CA ASN A 114 0.77 3.51 -1.72
C ASN A 114 0.76 4.95 -2.29
N ALA A 115 1.53 5.22 -3.35
CA ALA A 115 1.47 6.49 -4.06
C ALA A 115 0.08 6.72 -4.68
N VAL A 116 -0.47 5.73 -5.40
CA VAL A 116 -1.84 5.79 -5.95
C VAL A 116 -2.88 5.93 -4.84
N ARG A 117 -2.76 5.17 -3.74
CA ARG A 117 -3.64 5.28 -2.58
C ARG A 117 -3.69 6.70 -2.03
N ARG A 118 -2.54 7.32 -1.85
CA ARG A 118 -2.45 8.71 -1.35
C ARG A 118 -3.10 9.71 -2.28
N ALA A 119 -2.93 9.58 -3.59
CA ALA A 119 -3.54 10.45 -4.58
C ALA A 119 -5.07 10.29 -4.61
N VAL A 120 -5.56 9.05 -4.62
CA VAL A 120 -6.98 8.73 -4.81
C VAL A 120 -7.81 8.91 -3.53
N VAL A 121 -7.26 8.47 -2.38
CA VAL A 121 -8.00 8.46 -1.11
C VAL A 121 -7.85 9.77 -0.35
N TRP A 122 -6.70 10.45 -0.44
CA TRP A 122 -6.42 11.64 0.35
C TRP A 122 -6.80 12.96 -0.28
N GLY A 123 -7.14 12.99 -1.56
CA GLY A 123 -7.70 14.17 -2.21
C GLY A 123 -9.06 14.62 -1.61
N ALA A 124 -9.69 13.79 -0.78
CA ALA A 124 -11.03 13.99 -0.23
C ALA A 124 -11.10 14.22 1.28
N LEU A 125 -9.94 14.58 1.97
CA LEU A 125 -9.80 14.22 3.29
C LEU A 125 -9.63 15.06 4.45
N ARG A 126 -10.07 14.66 5.49
CA ARG A 126 -9.87 14.92 6.94
C ARG A 126 -8.96 16.11 7.25
N SER A 127 -9.45 17.32 6.94
CA SER A 127 -8.83 18.60 7.26
C SER A 127 -8.88 18.94 8.76
N GLY A 128 -9.37 18.02 9.61
CA GLY A 128 -9.53 18.21 11.04
C GLY A 128 -8.20 18.24 11.80
N ARG A 129 -8.07 19.19 12.73
CA ARG A 129 -6.98 19.27 13.71
C ARG A 129 -7.04 18.19 14.79
N GLN A 130 -8.08 17.34 14.78
CA GLN A 130 -8.29 16.32 15.78
C GLN A 130 -7.36 15.13 15.55
N ARG A 131 -6.87 14.54 16.61
CA ARG A 131 -6.14 13.27 16.61
C ARG A 131 -7.10 12.07 16.56
N PRO A 132 -6.65 10.86 16.21
CA PRO A 132 -7.41 9.65 16.45
C PRO A 132 -7.77 9.54 17.94
N ARG A 133 -8.94 8.96 18.21
CA ARG A 133 -9.34 8.65 19.59
C ARG A 133 -8.39 7.61 20.17
N ASP A 134 -8.24 7.59 21.50
CA ASP A 134 -7.34 6.65 22.18
C ASP A 134 -7.78 5.17 22.01
N ASP A 135 -9.05 4.93 21.67
CA ASP A 135 -9.65 3.64 21.39
C ASP A 135 -9.69 3.30 19.86
N HIS A 136 -8.91 3.99 19.04
CA HIS A 136 -8.91 3.76 17.60
C HIS A 136 -8.52 2.31 17.28
N HIS A 137 -9.39 1.60 16.54
CA HIS A 137 -9.27 0.17 16.28
C HIS A 137 -7.90 -0.25 15.70
N SER A 138 -7.29 0.57 14.86
CA SER A 138 -6.01 0.25 14.21
C SER A 138 -4.87 0.07 15.21
N PHE A 139 -4.92 0.67 16.39
CA PHE A 139 -3.84 0.51 17.38
C PHE A 139 -3.65 -0.95 17.81
N ALA A 140 -4.75 -1.61 18.20
CA ALA A 140 -4.71 -3.02 18.56
C ALA A 140 -4.49 -3.96 17.38
N GLU A 141 -4.90 -3.54 16.18
CA GLU A 141 -4.71 -4.30 14.95
C GLU A 141 -3.24 -4.27 14.51
N HIS A 142 -2.57 -3.11 14.58
CA HIS A 142 -1.14 -2.99 14.30
C HIS A 142 -0.29 -3.80 15.28
N ASP A 143 -0.65 -3.81 16.58
CA ASP A 143 0.04 -4.66 17.56
C ASP A 143 -0.05 -6.14 17.19
N ARG A 144 -1.23 -6.61 16.76
CA ARG A 144 -1.42 -8.01 16.35
C ARG A 144 -0.58 -8.37 15.13
N ILE A 145 -0.52 -7.49 14.13
CA ILE A 145 0.30 -7.69 12.94
C ILE A 145 1.78 -7.77 13.33
N ALA A 146 2.28 -6.80 14.09
CA ALA A 146 3.68 -6.75 14.51
C ALA A 146 4.05 -7.97 15.40
N ALA A 147 3.16 -8.37 16.31
CA ALA A 147 3.36 -9.55 17.14
C ALA A 147 3.45 -10.84 16.33
N ALA A 148 2.56 -11.05 15.35
CA ALA A 148 2.60 -12.22 14.48
C ALA A 148 3.90 -12.25 13.64
N ILE A 149 4.34 -11.10 13.12
CA ILE A 149 5.62 -11.00 12.41
C ILE A 149 6.80 -11.34 13.32
N ALA A 150 6.82 -10.80 14.54
CA ALA A 150 7.88 -11.06 15.51
C ALA A 150 7.93 -12.53 15.93
N GLN A 151 6.77 -13.19 16.04
CA GLN A 151 6.62 -14.61 16.39
C GLN A 151 6.86 -15.56 15.21
N ARG A 152 7.14 -15.05 14.01
CA ARG A 152 7.28 -15.85 12.80
C ARG A 152 6.01 -16.62 12.44
N ASP A 153 4.85 -16.14 12.85
CA ASP A 153 3.55 -16.70 12.49
C ASP A 153 3.10 -16.17 11.12
N LEU A 154 3.45 -16.90 10.07
CA LEU A 154 3.19 -16.51 8.69
C LEU A 154 1.68 -16.37 8.41
N SER A 155 0.88 -17.30 8.91
CA SER A 155 -0.57 -17.30 8.72
C SER A 155 -1.22 -16.19 9.52
N GLY A 156 -0.87 -16.09 10.81
CA GLY A 156 -1.40 -15.06 11.69
C GLY A 156 -1.05 -13.65 11.22
N ALA A 157 0.14 -13.42 10.66
CA ALA A 157 0.51 -12.13 10.10
C ALA A 157 -0.37 -11.74 8.90
N ALA A 158 -0.61 -12.69 7.98
CA ALA A 158 -1.50 -12.47 6.84
C ALA A 158 -2.95 -12.22 7.29
N GLU A 159 -3.46 -13.02 8.21
CA GLU A 159 -4.83 -12.90 8.73
C GLU A 159 -5.04 -11.58 9.49
N ALA A 160 -4.08 -11.20 10.34
CA ALA A 160 -4.13 -9.95 11.09
C ALA A 160 -4.14 -8.74 10.14
N MET A 161 -3.30 -8.74 9.11
CA MET A 161 -3.28 -7.69 8.10
C MET A 161 -4.59 -7.65 7.30
N HIS A 162 -5.10 -8.81 6.87
CA HIS A 162 -6.37 -8.88 6.15
C HIS A 162 -7.52 -8.35 7.02
N HIS A 163 -7.58 -8.73 8.31
CA HIS A 163 -8.57 -8.22 9.25
C HIS A 163 -8.51 -6.70 9.39
N HIS A 164 -7.30 -6.15 9.59
CA HIS A 164 -7.07 -4.71 9.66
C HIS A 164 -7.59 -3.98 8.42
N LEU A 165 -7.22 -4.44 7.24
CA LEU A 165 -7.64 -3.80 5.98
C LEU A 165 -9.15 -3.90 5.73
N ARG A 166 -9.81 -4.97 6.20
CA ARG A 166 -11.28 -5.08 6.18
C ARG A 166 -11.95 -4.05 7.09
N ALA A 167 -11.39 -3.81 8.29
CA ALA A 167 -11.89 -2.78 9.18
C ALA A 167 -11.74 -1.38 8.55
N VAL A 168 -10.59 -1.10 7.94
CA VAL A 168 -10.35 0.15 7.19
C VAL A 168 -11.34 0.30 6.03
N GLN A 169 -11.56 -0.77 5.24
CA GLN A 169 -12.51 -0.76 4.12
C GLN A 169 -13.92 -0.43 4.59
N LYS A 170 -14.37 -1.05 5.68
CA LYS A 170 -15.70 -0.81 6.23
C LYS A 170 -15.89 0.66 6.62
N GLN A 171 -14.89 1.29 7.21
CA GLN A 171 -14.96 2.70 7.58
C GLN A 171 -14.94 3.66 6.37
N LEU A 172 -14.28 3.28 5.28
CA LEU A 172 -14.26 4.09 4.06
C LEU A 172 -15.57 4.01 3.27
N ILE A 173 -16.28 2.88 3.35
CA ILE A 173 -17.50 2.63 2.59
C ILE A 173 -18.75 2.99 3.39
N ASP A 174 -18.69 2.93 4.72
CA ASP A 174 -19.81 3.29 5.59
C ASP A 174 -19.73 4.78 5.96
N PRO A 175 -20.58 5.64 5.36
CA PRO A 175 -20.61 7.07 5.65
C PRO A 175 -21.18 7.40 7.07
N LYS A 176 -21.52 6.39 7.87
CA LYS A 176 -21.94 6.53 9.27
C LYS A 176 -20.78 6.45 10.27
N GLY A 177 -19.55 6.63 9.83
CA GLY A 177 -18.45 7.02 10.71
C GLY A 177 -18.81 8.36 11.39
N PRO A 178 -18.24 8.70 12.58
CA PRO A 178 -18.72 9.81 13.40
C PRO A 178 -18.89 11.06 12.55
N ALA A 179 -20.12 11.58 12.56
CA ALA A 179 -20.51 12.77 11.83
C ALA A 179 -19.49 13.89 12.08
N ILE A 180 -18.99 14.49 11.02
CA ILE A 180 -18.29 15.76 11.11
C ILE A 180 -19.28 16.71 11.77
N PRO A 181 -19.02 17.30 12.95
CA PRO A 181 -19.89 18.32 13.49
C PRO A 181 -19.95 19.50 12.50
N PRO A 182 -21.11 20.10 12.27
CA PRO A 182 -21.20 21.30 11.48
C PRO A 182 -20.33 22.40 12.09
N GLU A 183 -19.80 23.27 11.24
CA GLU A 183 -18.93 24.42 11.57
C GLU A 183 -19.49 25.32 12.67
#